data_5093dbc7acbb3e60bbd4626ef7f19a58
#
_entry.id   5093dbc7acbb3e60bbd4626ef7f19a58
#
_cell.length_a   1.000
_cell.length_b   1.000
_cell.length_c   1.000
_cell.angle_alpha   90.00
_cell.angle_beta   90.00
_cell.angle_gamma   90.00
#
_symmetry.space_group_name_H-M   'P 1'
#
loop_
_entity.id
_entity.type
_entity.pdbx_description
1 polymer ?
#
loop_
_entity_poly.entity_id
_entity_poly.type
_entity_poly.pdbx_seq_one_letter_code
_entity_poly.pdbx_strand_id
1 'polypeptide(L)'
;MNKISMTLQADHLILEALKEDISSEDVTTNSVMKEAVQGEVNLICKQDGIIAGLDVFQRVFELLDEKTKVQFYKKDGDEVKVGELLAVVTGDIRVLLSGERVALNYLQRMSGIATYTNTVAKLLVGTKTKLLDTRKTTPNMRIFEKYAVRVGGGYNHRYNLSDGVLLKDNHIGAAGSVTQAVQMAKDYAPVSYTHLTL
;
A
#
# COMPACT_ATOMS: atom_id res chain seq x y z
N MET A 1 6.17 -5.92 2.47
CA MET A 1 5.65 -6.77 1.34
C MET A 1 6.75 -7.71 0.91
N ASN A 2 6.49 -8.93 0.41
CA ASN A 2 7.60 -9.77 -0.07
C ASN A 2 8.08 -9.32 -1.46
N LYS A 3 9.36 -9.62 -1.79
CA LYS A 3 10.01 -9.17 -3.02
C LYS A 3 9.29 -9.62 -4.29
N ILE A 4 8.77 -10.85 -4.33
CA ILE A 4 8.06 -11.39 -5.51
C ILE A 4 6.76 -10.62 -5.76
N SER A 5 5.95 -10.40 -4.70
CA SER A 5 4.72 -9.60 -4.82
C SER A 5 5.01 -8.15 -5.20
N MET A 6 6.10 -7.57 -4.69
CA MET A 6 6.56 -6.23 -5.09
C MET A 6 6.80 -6.18 -6.59
N THR A 7 7.69 -7.04 -7.09
CA THR A 7 8.06 -7.07 -8.52
C THR A 7 6.87 -7.33 -9.45
N LEU A 8 6.02 -8.32 -9.12
CA LEU A 8 4.95 -8.72 -10.03
C LEU A 8 3.71 -7.82 -9.97
N GLN A 9 3.43 -7.19 -8.83
CA GLN A 9 2.17 -6.51 -8.62
C GLN A 9 2.30 -5.01 -8.32
N ALA A 10 3.43 -4.54 -7.79
CA ALA A 10 3.62 -3.16 -7.38
C ALA A 10 4.54 -2.36 -8.32
N ASP A 11 5.60 -2.94 -8.86
CA ASP A 11 6.60 -2.20 -9.63
C ASP A 11 6.00 -1.43 -10.81
N HIS A 12 5.08 -2.03 -11.56
CA HIS A 12 4.45 -1.34 -12.70
C HIS A 12 3.61 -0.13 -12.25
N LEU A 13 2.95 -0.20 -11.07
CA LEU A 13 2.17 0.90 -10.52
C LEU A 13 3.09 2.04 -10.02
N ILE A 14 4.21 1.69 -9.40
CA ILE A 14 5.22 2.64 -8.97
C ILE A 14 5.86 3.33 -10.20
N LEU A 15 6.17 2.56 -11.25
CA LEU A 15 6.70 3.11 -12.49
C LEU A 15 5.71 4.07 -13.17
N GLU A 16 4.42 3.77 -13.19
CA GLU A 16 3.40 4.69 -13.72
C GLU A 16 3.31 5.97 -12.88
N ALA A 17 3.39 5.88 -11.55
CA ALA A 17 3.43 7.06 -10.69
C ALA A 17 4.71 7.91 -10.91
N LEU A 18 5.85 7.26 -11.12
CA LEU A 18 7.09 7.96 -11.49
C LEU A 18 6.98 8.66 -12.85
N LYS A 19 6.37 8.01 -13.85
CA LYS A 19 6.12 8.61 -15.17
C LYS A 19 5.12 9.77 -15.12
N GLU A 20 4.13 9.71 -14.22
CA GLU A 20 3.19 10.82 -13.98
C GLU A 20 3.94 12.05 -13.46
N ASP A 21 4.85 11.88 -12.51
CA ASP A 21 5.61 12.98 -11.90
C ASP A 21 6.78 13.44 -12.76
N ILE A 22 7.43 12.51 -13.51
CA ILE A 22 8.58 12.77 -14.36
C ILE A 22 8.23 12.39 -15.81
N SER A 23 7.48 13.26 -16.48
CA SER A 23 7.00 12.97 -17.86
C SER A 23 8.11 12.99 -18.92
N SER A 24 9.13 13.82 -18.73
CA SER A 24 10.30 13.94 -19.61
C SER A 24 11.59 14.12 -18.82
N GLU A 25 11.63 15.08 -17.90
CA GLU A 25 12.78 15.36 -17.04
C GLU A 25 12.36 16.11 -15.77
N ASP A 26 13.21 16.06 -14.74
CA ASP A 26 13.16 16.99 -13.61
C ASP A 26 13.96 18.25 -13.95
N VAL A 27 13.27 19.25 -14.50
CA VAL A 27 13.86 20.52 -14.97
C VAL A 27 14.60 21.24 -13.84
N THR A 28 14.05 21.22 -12.63
CA THR A 28 14.65 21.89 -11.48
C THR A 28 15.95 21.21 -11.09
N THR A 29 15.93 19.92 -10.88
CA THR A 29 17.12 19.16 -10.50
C THR A 29 18.18 19.24 -11.59
N ASN A 30 17.81 19.05 -12.86
CA ASN A 30 18.75 19.10 -13.97
C ASN A 30 19.36 20.49 -14.19
N SER A 31 18.65 21.57 -13.84
CA SER A 31 19.17 22.93 -13.96
C SER A 31 20.30 23.23 -12.98
N VAL A 32 20.29 22.63 -11.80
CA VAL A 32 21.25 22.90 -10.72
C VAL A 32 22.28 21.78 -10.51
N MET A 33 21.93 20.53 -10.86
CA MET A 33 22.77 19.34 -10.69
C MET A 33 23.19 18.77 -12.05
N LYS A 34 24.26 19.36 -12.62
CA LYS A 34 24.77 18.99 -13.96
C LYS A 34 25.51 17.64 -13.96
N GLU A 35 26.06 17.26 -12.82
CA GLU A 35 26.84 16.02 -12.67
C GLU A 35 26.29 15.14 -11.54
N ALA A 36 26.62 13.87 -11.59
CA ALA A 36 26.28 12.92 -10.52
C ALA A 36 27.06 13.27 -9.24
N VAL A 37 26.33 13.55 -8.15
CA VAL A 37 26.90 13.83 -6.84
C VAL A 37 26.27 12.91 -5.82
N GLN A 38 27.08 12.16 -5.11
CA GLN A 38 26.59 11.34 -4.00
C GLN A 38 26.17 12.23 -2.82
N GLY A 39 24.99 11.94 -2.28
CA GLY A 39 24.45 12.64 -1.13
C GLY A 39 23.61 11.76 -0.24
N GLU A 40 23.13 12.37 0.82
CA GLU A 40 22.34 11.72 1.86
C GLU A 40 21.16 12.60 2.25
N VAL A 41 19.97 11.98 2.41
CA VAL A 41 18.76 12.65 2.88
C VAL A 41 18.13 11.87 4.03
N ASN A 42 17.58 12.61 5.00
CA ASN A 42 16.92 12.06 6.17
C ASN A 42 15.40 12.03 6.00
N LEU A 43 14.80 10.87 6.21
CA LEU A 43 13.35 10.72 6.32
C LEU A 43 12.95 10.98 7.78
N ILE A 44 12.33 12.13 8.04
CA ILE A 44 11.91 12.58 9.37
C ILE A 44 10.40 12.51 9.51
N CYS A 45 9.92 11.93 10.61
CA CYS A 45 8.50 11.87 10.94
C CYS A 45 7.93 13.27 11.19
N LYS A 46 6.82 13.62 10.53
CA LYS A 46 6.14 14.92 10.65
C LYS A 46 4.81 14.85 11.39
N GLN A 47 4.28 13.63 11.61
CA GLN A 47 3.02 13.41 12.31
C GLN A 47 3.07 12.06 13.04
N ASP A 48 2.55 12.02 14.27
CA ASP A 48 2.42 10.78 15.04
C ASP A 48 1.52 9.77 14.34
N GLY A 49 1.88 8.49 14.38
CA GLY A 49 1.09 7.45 13.74
C GLY A 49 1.77 6.09 13.68
N ILE A 50 1.22 5.23 12.83
CA ILE A 50 1.78 3.92 12.49
C ILE A 50 2.43 4.01 11.13
N ILE A 51 3.73 3.74 11.05
CA ILE A 51 4.47 3.75 9.78
C ILE A 51 4.09 2.52 8.95
N ALA A 52 3.85 2.71 7.65
CA ALA A 52 3.56 1.62 6.71
C ALA A 52 4.01 1.97 5.29
N GLY A 53 4.67 1.03 4.62
CA GLY A 53 5.10 1.17 3.23
C GLY A 53 6.58 1.49 3.06
N LEU A 54 7.41 1.20 4.03
CA LEU A 54 8.86 1.42 3.96
C LEU A 54 9.50 0.67 2.78
N ASP A 55 9.09 -0.57 2.51
CA ASP A 55 9.57 -1.32 1.33
C ASP A 55 9.19 -0.62 0.01
N VAL A 56 7.98 -0.03 -0.05
CA VAL A 56 7.52 0.71 -1.24
C VAL A 56 8.30 2.01 -1.41
N PHE A 57 8.53 2.73 -0.31
CA PHE A 57 9.38 3.92 -0.27
C PHE A 57 10.77 3.64 -0.83
N GLN A 58 11.43 2.57 -0.37
CA GLN A 58 12.73 2.15 -0.88
C GLN A 58 12.65 1.79 -2.37
N ARG A 59 11.61 1.04 -2.77
CA ARG A 59 11.46 0.54 -4.13
C ARG A 59 11.35 1.65 -5.18
N VAL A 60 10.75 2.79 -4.83
CA VAL A 60 10.70 3.99 -5.71
C VAL A 60 12.12 4.41 -6.12
N PHE A 61 13.04 4.50 -5.17
CA PHE A 61 14.43 4.88 -5.46
C PHE A 61 15.19 3.79 -6.23
N GLU A 62 15.00 2.53 -5.85
CA GLU A 62 15.64 1.40 -6.54
C GLU A 62 15.22 1.29 -8.01
N LEU A 63 14.00 1.67 -8.36
CA LEU A 63 13.53 1.69 -9.74
C LEU A 63 14.14 2.84 -10.56
N LEU A 64 14.61 3.90 -9.91
CA LEU A 64 15.33 4.99 -10.56
C LEU A 64 16.84 4.71 -10.65
N ASP A 65 17.43 4.16 -9.59
CA ASP A 65 18.83 3.74 -9.53
C ASP A 65 19.03 2.63 -8.49
N GLU A 66 19.41 1.44 -8.94
CA GLU A 66 19.68 0.26 -8.10
C GLU A 66 20.81 0.47 -7.09
N LYS A 67 21.66 1.49 -7.28
CA LYS A 67 22.76 1.82 -6.35
C LYS A 67 22.29 2.61 -5.14
N THR A 68 21.08 3.18 -5.18
CA THR A 68 20.50 3.88 -4.03
C THR A 68 20.31 2.93 -2.86
N LYS A 69 20.70 3.37 -1.66
CA LYS A 69 20.59 2.59 -0.42
C LYS A 69 19.69 3.30 0.56
N VAL A 70 18.86 2.53 1.25
CA VAL A 70 18.01 3.03 2.34
C VAL A 70 18.37 2.27 3.61
N GLN A 71 18.74 3.00 4.64
CA GLN A 71 18.95 2.48 5.98
C GLN A 71 17.75 2.85 6.84
N PHE A 72 16.94 1.86 7.22
CA PHE A 72 15.80 2.07 8.09
C PHE A 72 16.15 1.97 9.56
N TYR A 73 15.53 2.83 10.38
CA TYR A 73 15.58 2.81 11.85
C TYR A 73 14.23 2.38 12.45
N LYS A 74 13.20 2.23 11.61
CA LYS A 74 11.86 1.77 11.93
C LYS A 74 11.47 0.67 10.95
N LYS A 75 10.44 -0.08 11.32
CA LYS A 75 9.80 -1.11 10.48
C LYS A 75 8.31 -0.85 10.35
N ASP A 76 7.69 -1.38 9.32
CA ASP A 76 6.24 -1.28 9.14
C ASP A 76 5.50 -1.83 10.37
N GLY A 77 4.56 -1.05 10.88
CA GLY A 77 3.79 -1.32 12.10
C GLY A 77 4.31 -0.65 13.36
N ASP A 78 5.51 -0.06 13.33
CA ASP A 78 5.99 0.71 14.48
C ASP A 78 5.17 1.99 14.67
N GLU A 79 4.93 2.34 15.93
CA GLU A 79 4.42 3.65 16.30
C GLU A 79 5.58 4.66 16.19
N VAL A 80 5.33 5.78 15.51
CA VAL A 80 6.31 6.84 15.26
C VAL A 80 5.81 8.18 15.77
N LYS A 81 6.75 9.03 16.20
CA LYS A 81 6.49 10.36 16.77
C LYS A 81 7.13 11.46 15.92
N VAL A 82 6.54 12.64 15.99
CA VAL A 82 7.09 13.84 15.34
C VAL A 82 8.56 14.03 15.72
N GLY A 83 9.40 14.26 14.72
CA GLY A 83 10.85 14.49 14.89
C GLY A 83 11.71 13.23 14.85
N GLU A 84 11.13 12.01 14.89
CA GLU A 84 11.93 10.79 14.82
C GLU A 84 12.52 10.60 13.43
N LEU A 85 13.79 10.14 13.39
CA LEU A 85 14.48 9.69 12.18
C LEU A 85 13.96 8.29 11.82
N LEU A 86 13.34 8.16 10.66
CA LEU A 86 12.75 6.91 10.18
C LEU A 86 13.72 6.14 9.28
N ALA A 87 14.44 6.85 8.43
CA ALA A 87 15.43 6.29 7.51
C ALA A 87 16.43 7.33 7.05
N VAL A 88 17.54 6.83 6.51
CA VAL A 88 18.53 7.60 5.75
C VAL A 88 18.60 7.01 4.36
N VAL A 89 18.51 7.85 3.33
CA VAL A 89 18.64 7.46 1.92
C VAL A 89 19.91 8.03 1.34
N THR A 90 20.76 7.18 0.76
CA THR A 90 22.05 7.56 0.19
C THR A 90 22.11 7.18 -1.29
N GLY A 91 22.50 8.09 -2.16
CA GLY A 91 22.58 7.86 -3.60
C GLY A 91 22.95 9.11 -4.39
N ASP A 92 22.80 9.07 -5.72
CA ASP A 92 22.90 10.26 -6.55
C ASP A 92 21.81 11.26 -6.15
N ILE A 93 22.20 12.48 -5.80
CA ILE A 93 21.27 13.54 -5.37
C ILE A 93 20.15 13.78 -6.39
N ARG A 94 20.42 13.63 -7.68
CA ARG A 94 19.39 13.78 -8.73
C ARG A 94 18.29 12.72 -8.58
N VAL A 95 18.68 11.49 -8.32
CA VAL A 95 17.74 10.37 -8.06
C VAL A 95 16.96 10.63 -6.78
N LEU A 96 17.64 11.09 -5.71
CA LEU A 96 17.00 11.36 -4.43
C LEU A 96 15.95 12.48 -4.55
N LEU A 97 16.26 13.57 -5.24
CA LEU A 97 15.35 14.69 -5.46
C LEU A 97 14.17 14.31 -6.36
N SER A 98 14.42 13.62 -7.48
CA SER A 98 13.38 13.27 -8.44
C SER A 98 12.43 12.17 -7.92
N GLY A 99 12.92 11.26 -7.06
CA GLY A 99 12.10 10.17 -6.49
C GLY A 99 11.33 10.56 -5.22
N GLU A 100 11.73 11.63 -4.53
CA GLU A 100 11.23 11.98 -3.20
C GLU A 100 9.71 12.09 -3.14
N ARG A 101 9.09 12.83 -4.07
CA ARG A 101 7.65 13.10 -4.01
C ARG A 101 6.82 11.82 -4.15
N VAL A 102 7.14 10.98 -5.10
CA VAL A 102 6.45 9.70 -5.32
C VAL A 102 6.64 8.78 -4.12
N ALA A 103 7.87 8.65 -3.62
CA ALA A 103 8.19 7.84 -2.44
C ALA A 103 7.39 8.30 -1.20
N LEU A 104 7.35 9.61 -0.94
CA LEU A 104 6.58 10.18 0.18
C LEU A 104 5.08 10.03 0.00
N ASN A 105 4.54 10.17 -1.21
CA ASN A 105 3.10 10.01 -1.47
C ASN A 105 2.63 8.60 -1.10
N TYR A 106 3.35 7.56 -1.50
CA TYR A 106 3.05 6.17 -1.09
C TYR A 106 3.17 6.00 0.42
N LEU A 107 4.29 6.42 1.02
CA LEU A 107 4.54 6.24 2.45
C LEU A 107 3.50 6.94 3.31
N GLN A 108 3.17 8.19 2.98
CA GLN A 108 2.18 8.99 3.71
C GLN A 108 0.78 8.40 3.59
N ARG A 109 0.37 8.00 2.38
CA ARG A 109 -0.92 7.35 2.14
C ARG A 109 -1.06 6.07 2.94
N MET A 110 -0.07 5.19 2.84
CA MET A 110 -0.07 3.89 3.53
C MET A 110 -0.03 4.06 5.05
N SER A 111 0.80 4.96 5.56
CA SER A 111 0.89 5.24 7.00
C SER A 111 -0.40 5.85 7.55
N GLY A 112 -1.06 6.73 6.79
CA GLY A 112 -2.37 7.28 7.16
C GLY A 112 -3.45 6.20 7.30
N ILE A 113 -3.50 5.25 6.35
CA ILE A 113 -4.43 4.10 6.40
C ILE A 113 -4.09 3.20 7.59
N ALA A 114 -2.82 2.87 7.81
CA ALA A 114 -2.39 2.04 8.93
C ALA A 114 -2.73 2.70 10.29
N THR A 115 -2.50 4.00 10.41
CA THR A 115 -2.80 4.78 11.61
C THR A 115 -4.30 4.78 11.93
N TYR A 116 -5.15 5.07 10.94
CA TYR A 116 -6.59 5.05 11.14
C TYR A 116 -7.11 3.64 11.45
N THR A 117 -6.61 2.64 10.74
CA THR A 117 -6.92 1.23 11.00
C THR A 117 -6.55 0.85 12.43
N ASN A 118 -5.38 1.25 12.91
CA ASN A 118 -4.92 0.98 14.27
C ASN A 118 -5.82 1.63 15.32
N THR A 119 -6.25 2.87 15.07
CA THR A 119 -7.19 3.57 15.94
C THR A 119 -8.50 2.80 16.10
N VAL A 120 -9.08 2.31 14.99
CA VAL A 120 -10.32 1.52 15.02
C VAL A 120 -10.08 0.13 15.62
N ALA A 121 -8.98 -0.54 15.27
CA ALA A 121 -8.65 -1.86 15.79
C ALA A 121 -8.48 -1.87 17.31
N LYS A 122 -7.91 -0.81 17.89
CA LYS A 122 -7.77 -0.64 19.35
C LYS A 122 -9.11 -0.62 20.08
N LEU A 123 -10.18 -0.11 19.45
CA LEU A 123 -11.54 -0.11 20.04
C LEU A 123 -12.15 -1.52 20.12
N LEU A 124 -11.64 -2.47 19.35
CA LEU A 124 -12.14 -3.85 19.30
C LEU A 124 -11.37 -4.81 20.23
N VAL A 125 -10.33 -4.32 20.91
CA VAL A 125 -9.54 -5.13 21.85
C VAL A 125 -10.45 -5.67 22.95
N GLY A 126 -10.33 -6.97 23.25
CA GLY A 126 -11.17 -7.67 24.22
C GLY A 126 -12.50 -8.20 23.66
N THR A 127 -12.82 -7.91 22.39
CA THR A 127 -13.99 -8.48 21.70
C THR A 127 -13.59 -9.62 20.77
N LYS A 128 -14.58 -10.38 20.24
CA LYS A 128 -14.39 -11.39 19.20
C LYS A 128 -14.44 -10.78 17.77
N THR A 129 -14.74 -9.49 17.67
CA THR A 129 -14.93 -8.78 16.39
C THR A 129 -13.58 -8.51 15.72
N LYS A 130 -13.52 -8.69 14.40
CA LYS A 130 -12.36 -8.38 13.57
C LYS A 130 -12.69 -7.25 12.60
N LEU A 131 -11.79 -6.27 12.49
CA LEU A 131 -11.90 -5.21 11.50
C LEU A 131 -11.45 -5.76 10.14
N LEU A 132 -12.34 -5.73 9.14
CA LEU A 132 -12.05 -6.16 7.77
C LEU A 132 -12.04 -4.96 6.83
N ASP A 133 -11.15 -4.99 5.84
CA ASP A 133 -11.19 -4.08 4.71
C ASP A 133 -12.29 -4.47 3.68
N THR A 134 -12.36 -3.72 2.60
CA THR A 134 -13.27 -4.00 1.49
C THR A 134 -12.56 -3.85 0.14
N ARG A 135 -13.28 -4.06 -0.96
CA ARG A 135 -12.83 -3.73 -2.32
C ARG A 135 -13.06 -2.27 -2.71
N LYS A 136 -13.57 -1.42 -1.80
CA LYS A 136 -13.76 0.01 -2.01
C LYS A 136 -12.44 0.75 -1.80
N THR A 137 -11.47 0.45 -2.64
CA THR A 137 -10.12 1.03 -2.65
C THR A 137 -9.99 2.05 -3.76
N THR A 138 -9.03 2.95 -3.64
CA THR A 138 -8.61 3.81 -4.76
C THR A 138 -8.17 2.94 -5.94
N PRO A 139 -8.61 3.22 -7.17
CA PRO A 139 -8.14 2.48 -8.35
C PRO A 139 -6.61 2.38 -8.38
N ASN A 140 -6.11 1.20 -8.75
CA ASN A 140 -4.68 0.84 -8.79
C ASN A 140 -3.94 0.85 -7.44
N MET A 141 -4.55 1.35 -6.36
CA MET A 141 -3.92 1.42 -5.03
C MET A 141 -4.21 0.21 -4.12
N ARG A 142 -5.00 -0.76 -4.58
CA ARG A 142 -5.50 -1.85 -3.72
C ARG A 142 -4.42 -2.65 -3.01
N ILE A 143 -3.33 -2.97 -3.69
CA ILE A 143 -2.24 -3.74 -3.11
C ILE A 143 -1.60 -2.99 -1.93
N PHE A 144 -1.43 -1.68 -2.06
CA PHE A 144 -0.83 -0.82 -1.05
C PHE A 144 -1.81 -0.57 0.12
N GLU A 145 -3.06 -0.25 -0.20
CA GLU A 145 -4.09 0.06 0.82
C GLU A 145 -4.44 -1.16 1.68
N LYS A 146 -4.61 -2.35 1.06
CA LYS A 146 -4.87 -3.59 1.82
C LYS A 146 -3.67 -4.03 2.66
N TYR A 147 -2.45 -3.81 2.17
CA TYR A 147 -1.25 -4.03 2.97
C TYR A 147 -1.23 -3.10 4.19
N ALA A 148 -1.50 -1.81 4.01
CA ALA A 148 -1.54 -0.83 5.08
C ALA A 148 -2.60 -1.15 6.15
N VAL A 149 -3.78 -1.66 5.75
CA VAL A 149 -4.80 -2.14 6.69
C VAL A 149 -4.25 -3.27 7.57
N ARG A 150 -3.53 -4.24 7.00
CA ARG A 150 -2.90 -5.31 7.79
C ARG A 150 -1.85 -4.79 8.76
N VAL A 151 -1.01 -3.86 8.30
CA VAL A 151 0.02 -3.21 9.15
C VAL A 151 -0.63 -2.49 10.33
N GLY A 152 -1.77 -1.83 10.11
CA GLY A 152 -2.54 -1.16 11.16
C GLY A 152 -3.30 -2.09 12.13
N GLY A 153 -3.24 -3.43 11.93
CA GLY A 153 -3.89 -4.41 12.80
C GLY A 153 -5.28 -4.87 12.32
N GLY A 154 -5.70 -4.48 11.12
CA GLY A 154 -6.89 -5.01 10.47
C GLY A 154 -6.64 -6.30 9.71
N TYR A 155 -7.68 -6.83 9.08
CA TYR A 155 -7.65 -8.04 8.28
C TYR A 155 -8.14 -7.77 6.88
N ASN A 156 -7.68 -8.54 5.90
CA ASN A 156 -8.12 -8.43 4.52
C ASN A 156 -9.34 -9.32 4.27
N HIS A 157 -10.35 -8.75 3.65
CA HIS A 157 -11.40 -9.46 2.94
C HIS A 157 -10.90 -9.84 1.53
N ARG A 158 -11.67 -10.56 0.72
CA ARG A 158 -11.28 -10.96 -0.64
C ARG A 158 -10.62 -9.82 -1.42
N TYR A 159 -9.54 -10.14 -2.11
CA TYR A 159 -8.74 -9.15 -2.84
C TYR A 159 -9.43 -8.65 -4.11
N ASN A 160 -10.01 -9.59 -4.89
CA ASN A 160 -10.66 -9.31 -6.17
C ASN A 160 -11.91 -10.18 -6.38
N LEU A 161 -12.45 -10.19 -7.58
CA LEU A 161 -13.64 -10.98 -7.92
C LEU A 161 -13.36 -12.48 -8.06
N SER A 162 -12.11 -12.86 -8.30
CA SER A 162 -11.69 -14.26 -8.47
C SER A 162 -11.32 -14.95 -7.16
N ASP A 163 -11.14 -14.17 -6.07
CA ASP A 163 -10.63 -14.68 -4.79
C ASP A 163 -11.71 -15.38 -3.93
N GLY A 164 -12.98 -15.11 -4.20
CA GLY A 164 -14.08 -15.76 -3.51
C GLY A 164 -15.45 -15.26 -3.95
N VAL A 165 -16.45 -16.13 -3.79
CA VAL A 165 -17.84 -15.80 -4.08
C VAL A 165 -18.40 -14.91 -2.96
N LEU A 166 -19.01 -13.80 -3.34
CA LEU A 166 -19.74 -12.89 -2.44
C LEU A 166 -21.09 -12.58 -3.07
N LEU A 167 -22.14 -13.17 -2.53
CA LEU A 167 -23.53 -12.94 -2.95
C LEU A 167 -24.05 -11.67 -2.27
N LYS A 168 -24.66 -10.79 -3.05
CA LYS A 168 -25.28 -9.54 -2.63
C LYS A 168 -26.70 -9.45 -3.17
N ASP A 169 -27.43 -8.41 -2.73
CA ASP A 169 -28.81 -8.09 -3.16
C ASP A 169 -29.05 -8.25 -4.67
N ASN A 170 -28.19 -7.65 -5.50
CA ASN A 170 -28.31 -7.76 -6.96
C ASN A 170 -28.13 -9.20 -7.47
N HIS A 171 -27.25 -9.99 -6.88
CA HIS A 171 -27.08 -11.40 -7.23
C HIS A 171 -28.28 -12.23 -6.80
N ILE A 172 -28.82 -11.97 -5.61
CA ILE A 172 -30.00 -12.63 -5.06
C ILE A 172 -31.23 -12.29 -5.93
N GLY A 173 -31.39 -11.02 -6.29
CA GLY A 173 -32.48 -10.57 -7.18
C GLY A 173 -32.43 -11.24 -8.56
N ALA A 174 -31.25 -11.33 -9.16
CA ALA A 174 -31.06 -12.00 -10.45
C ALA A 174 -31.28 -13.51 -10.37
N ALA A 175 -30.93 -14.17 -9.27
CA ALA A 175 -31.15 -15.60 -9.06
C ALA A 175 -32.61 -15.95 -8.64
N GLY A 176 -33.38 -14.95 -8.19
CA GLY A 176 -34.78 -15.12 -7.73
C GLY A 176 -34.89 -15.33 -6.21
N SER A 177 -33.94 -15.95 -5.55
CA SER A 177 -33.93 -16.11 -4.09
C SER A 177 -32.53 -16.38 -3.54
N VAL A 178 -32.36 -16.20 -2.21
CA VAL A 178 -31.11 -16.54 -1.50
C VAL A 178 -30.75 -18.01 -1.70
N THR A 179 -31.72 -18.92 -1.56
CA THR A 179 -31.49 -20.37 -1.71
C THR A 179 -30.99 -20.71 -3.11
N GLN A 180 -31.63 -20.16 -4.14
CA GLN A 180 -31.20 -20.37 -5.53
C GLN A 180 -29.81 -19.79 -5.78
N ALA A 181 -29.53 -18.56 -5.34
CA ALA A 181 -28.22 -17.94 -5.51
C ALA A 181 -27.10 -18.77 -4.85
N VAL A 182 -27.34 -19.27 -3.63
CA VAL A 182 -26.38 -20.13 -2.93
C VAL A 182 -26.17 -21.46 -3.64
N GLN A 183 -27.26 -22.11 -4.12
CA GLN A 183 -27.15 -23.37 -4.85
C GLN A 183 -26.35 -23.18 -6.15
N MET A 184 -26.70 -22.19 -6.97
CA MET A 184 -25.98 -21.89 -8.21
C MET A 184 -24.48 -21.60 -7.96
N ALA A 185 -24.16 -20.87 -6.87
CA ALA A 185 -22.78 -20.59 -6.52
C ALA A 185 -22.01 -21.86 -6.10
N LYS A 186 -22.64 -22.76 -5.36
CA LYS A 186 -22.07 -24.06 -4.97
C LYS A 186 -21.84 -24.98 -6.17
N ASP A 187 -22.76 -25.01 -7.09
CA ASP A 187 -22.68 -25.85 -8.30
C ASP A 187 -21.54 -25.36 -9.22
N TYR A 188 -21.34 -24.04 -9.30
CA TYR A 188 -20.26 -23.44 -10.09
C TYR A 188 -18.87 -23.56 -9.43
N ALA A 189 -18.79 -23.37 -8.12
CA ALA A 189 -17.52 -23.32 -7.38
C ALA A 189 -17.57 -24.14 -6.09
N PRO A 190 -17.62 -25.48 -6.18
CA PRO A 190 -17.89 -26.38 -5.03
C PRO A 190 -16.84 -26.32 -3.92
N VAL A 191 -15.62 -25.88 -4.24
CA VAL A 191 -14.50 -25.73 -3.28
C VAL A 191 -14.20 -24.30 -2.87
N SER A 192 -14.99 -23.32 -3.35
CA SER A 192 -14.80 -21.91 -3.05
C SER A 192 -15.54 -21.52 -1.77
N TYR A 193 -14.90 -20.69 -0.94
CA TYR A 193 -15.61 -20.09 0.21
C TYR A 193 -16.67 -19.12 -0.30
N THR A 194 -17.93 -19.36 0.07
CA THR A 194 -19.06 -18.48 -0.25
C THR A 194 -19.38 -17.62 0.97
N HIS A 195 -19.29 -16.30 0.81
CA HIS A 195 -19.74 -15.34 1.80
C HIS A 195 -21.09 -14.75 1.37
N LEU A 196 -22.06 -14.73 2.27
CA LEU A 196 -23.33 -14.04 2.07
C LEU A 196 -23.32 -12.75 2.85
N THR A 197 -23.61 -11.63 2.18
CA THR A 197 -23.81 -10.33 2.82
C THR A 197 -25.26 -9.92 2.59
N LEU A 198 -26.03 -9.84 3.67
CA LEU A 198 -27.40 -9.33 3.72
C LEU A 198 -27.40 -7.82 3.88
#